data_83edc6204fcde1a9fb123a2818ab7d2c
#
_entry.id   83edc6204fcde1a9fb123a2818ab7d2c
#
_cell.length_a   1.000
_cell.length_b   1.000
_cell.length_c   1.000
_cell.angle_alpha   90.00
_cell.angle_beta   90.00
_cell.angle_gamma   90.00
#
_symmetry.space_group_name_H-M   'P 1'
#
loop_
_entity.id
_entity.type
_entity.pdbx_description
1 polymer ?
#
loop_
_entity_poly.entity_id
_entity_poly.type
_entity_poly.pdbx_seq_one_letter_code
_entity_poly.pdbx_strand_id
1 'polypeptide(L)'
;MSPDALTGEANLRIRDRFLSSISFDQRSANEGFLFILFYLVLFLSPQTPKFFAIDNADSSLNPKLCAELMRRLVKLAKENGKQVILTTHNPGLLDGLDLTDPDQKLYAVSRGVGGRTVARAVPAPIPLKKGDLPVKLSHAFLQGLLGGVPKNF
;
A
#
# COMPACT_ATOMS: atom_id res chain seq x y z
N MET A 1 15.12 -21.33 0.11
CA MET A 1 16.36 -20.54 -0.19
C MET A 1 17.54 -21.43 0.09
N SER A 2 18.31 -21.78 -0.91
CA SER A 2 19.55 -22.55 -0.73
C SER A 2 20.72 -21.57 -0.82
N PRO A 3 21.60 -21.48 0.17
CA PRO A 3 22.81 -20.67 0.08
C PRO A 3 23.72 -21.20 -1.01
N ASP A 4 24.37 -20.31 -1.75
CA ASP A 4 25.42 -20.70 -2.69
C ASP A 4 26.62 -21.17 -1.85
N ALA A 5 27.11 -22.38 -2.13
CA ALA A 5 28.15 -23.01 -1.34
C ALA A 5 29.50 -22.28 -1.39
N LEU A 6 29.68 -21.34 -2.33
CA LEU A 6 30.93 -20.61 -2.54
C LEU A 6 30.92 -19.19 -1.97
N THR A 7 29.74 -18.53 -1.89
CA THR A 7 29.66 -17.11 -1.47
C THR A 7 28.87 -16.90 -0.18
N GLY A 8 28.16 -17.90 0.31
CA GLY A 8 27.26 -17.77 1.45
C GLY A 8 26.03 -16.89 1.16
N GLU A 9 25.86 -16.41 -0.05
CA GLU A 9 24.73 -15.56 -0.46
C GLU A 9 23.48 -16.40 -0.71
N ALA A 10 22.37 -15.98 -0.15
CA ALA A 10 21.08 -16.60 -0.36
C ALA A 10 20.49 -16.11 -1.70
N ASN A 11 20.44 -16.99 -2.70
CA ASN A 11 19.84 -16.69 -3.99
C ASN A 11 18.35 -17.00 -4.01
N LEU A 12 17.53 -16.00 -4.37
CA LEU A 12 16.10 -16.17 -4.59
C LEU A 12 15.86 -16.70 -6.01
N ARG A 13 15.24 -17.88 -6.11
CA ARG A 13 14.77 -18.43 -7.38
C ARG A 13 13.26 -18.34 -7.45
N ILE A 14 12.76 -17.72 -8.53
CA ILE A 14 11.35 -17.52 -8.79
C ILE A 14 10.95 -18.44 -9.93
N ARG A 15 9.91 -19.24 -9.71
CA ARG A 15 9.34 -20.11 -10.75
C ARG A 15 7.94 -19.62 -11.09
N ASP A 16 7.75 -19.23 -12.34
CA ASP A 16 6.44 -18.89 -12.86
C ASP A 16 5.64 -20.17 -13.13
N ARG A 17 4.36 -20.21 -12.72
CA ARG A 17 3.51 -21.40 -12.93
C ARG A 17 3.18 -21.66 -14.40
N PHE A 18 3.24 -20.63 -15.26
CA PHE A 18 3.00 -20.74 -16.70
C PHE A 18 4.28 -21.03 -17.49
N LEU A 19 5.45 -20.79 -16.90
CA LEU A 19 6.76 -21.01 -17.50
C LEU A 19 7.59 -21.97 -16.63
N SER A 20 7.04 -23.16 -16.38
CA SER A 20 7.58 -24.13 -15.42
C SER A 20 9.01 -24.61 -15.72
N SER A 21 9.46 -24.49 -16.96
CA SER A 21 10.82 -24.82 -17.39
C SER A 21 11.85 -23.73 -17.16
N ILE A 22 11.41 -22.50 -16.84
CA ILE A 22 12.28 -21.34 -16.65
C ILE A 22 12.24 -20.91 -15.18
N SER A 23 13.40 -20.75 -14.58
CA SER A 23 13.53 -20.12 -13.26
C SER A 23 14.19 -18.74 -13.43
N PHE A 24 13.61 -17.74 -12.82
CA PHE A 24 14.16 -16.40 -12.80
C PHE A 24 14.97 -16.22 -11.50
N ASP A 25 16.07 -15.52 -11.62
CA ASP A 25 16.80 -15.02 -10.45
C ASP A 25 16.17 -13.69 -9.97
N GLN A 26 16.65 -13.19 -8.86
CA GLN A 26 16.17 -11.92 -8.29
C GLN A 26 16.41 -10.71 -9.22
N ARG A 27 17.39 -10.76 -10.13
CA ARG A 27 17.73 -9.68 -11.07
C ARG A 27 16.81 -9.67 -12.28
N SER A 28 16.27 -10.82 -12.63
CA SER A 28 15.34 -11.02 -13.73
C SER A 28 13.87 -10.94 -13.30
N ALA A 29 13.62 -10.75 -11.99
CA ALA A 29 12.27 -10.68 -11.45
C ALA A 29 11.59 -9.37 -11.81
N ASN A 30 10.27 -9.44 -12.04
CA ASN A 30 9.44 -8.24 -12.19
C ASN A 30 9.48 -7.42 -10.90
N GLU A 31 9.70 -6.10 -11.03
CA GLU A 31 9.81 -5.17 -9.92
C GLU A 31 8.59 -5.22 -8.98
N GLY A 32 7.38 -5.27 -9.54
CA GLY A 32 6.15 -5.38 -8.75
C GLY A 32 6.09 -6.65 -7.90
N PHE A 33 6.64 -7.78 -8.39
CA PHE A 33 6.76 -9.00 -7.59
C PHE A 33 7.72 -8.82 -6.42
N LEU A 34 8.86 -8.17 -6.64
CA LEU A 34 9.83 -7.91 -5.58
C LEU A 34 9.26 -6.98 -4.50
N PHE A 35 8.48 -5.97 -4.89
CA PHE A 35 7.76 -5.11 -3.95
C PHE A 35 6.76 -5.90 -3.10
N ILE A 36 5.94 -6.76 -3.71
CA ILE A 36 5.00 -7.61 -2.97
C ILE A 36 5.75 -8.52 -1.99
N LEU A 37 6.85 -9.15 -2.42
CA LEU A 37 7.67 -9.98 -1.56
C LEU A 37 8.26 -9.18 -0.39
N PHE A 38 8.78 -7.99 -0.65
CA PHE A 38 9.28 -7.08 0.39
C PHE A 38 8.20 -6.77 1.42
N TYR A 39 6.99 -6.42 0.99
CA TYR A 39 5.88 -6.17 1.91
C TYR A 39 5.52 -7.41 2.73
N LEU A 40 5.45 -8.58 2.11
CA LEU A 40 5.17 -9.82 2.85
C LEU A 40 6.22 -10.08 3.95
N VAL A 41 7.50 -9.91 3.64
CA VAL A 41 8.57 -10.06 4.64
C VAL A 41 8.42 -9.02 5.74
N LEU A 42 8.19 -7.75 5.38
CA LEU A 42 8.09 -6.64 6.34
C LEU A 42 6.91 -6.82 7.32
N PHE A 43 5.77 -7.30 6.82
CA PHE A 43 4.56 -7.47 7.62
C PHE A 43 4.49 -8.80 8.38
N LEU A 44 5.07 -9.88 7.84
CA LEU A 44 5.00 -11.22 8.44
C LEU A 44 6.14 -11.52 9.40
N SER A 45 7.34 -10.96 9.15
CA SER A 45 8.51 -11.30 9.95
C SER A 45 8.37 -10.78 11.39
N PRO A 46 8.63 -11.63 12.40
CA PRO A 46 8.69 -11.20 13.78
C PRO A 46 9.93 -10.36 14.10
N GLN A 47 10.94 -10.39 13.23
CA GLN A 47 12.19 -9.63 13.37
C GLN A 47 12.07 -8.17 12.92
N THR A 48 11.03 -7.85 12.13
CA THR A 48 10.78 -6.47 11.71
C THR A 48 10.07 -5.68 12.81
N PRO A 49 10.32 -4.36 12.94
CA PRO A 49 9.69 -3.52 13.95
C PRO A 49 8.17 -3.64 13.92
N LYS A 50 7.53 -3.46 15.07
CA LYS A 50 6.06 -3.39 15.15
C LYS A 50 5.49 -2.07 14.62
N PHE A 51 6.31 -1.03 14.54
CA PHE A 51 5.98 0.26 13.97
C PHE A 51 7.00 0.63 12.89
N PHE A 52 6.51 0.98 11.70
CA PHE A 52 7.34 1.45 10.58
C PHE A 52 6.54 2.32 9.61
N ALA A 53 7.25 3.03 8.74
CA ALA A 53 6.66 3.84 7.68
C ALA A 53 7.18 3.39 6.31
N ILE A 54 6.32 3.46 5.30
CA ILE A 54 6.65 3.18 3.90
C ILE A 54 6.23 4.38 3.07
N ASP A 55 7.19 4.96 2.37
CA ASP A 55 6.94 6.05 1.45
C ASP A 55 6.66 5.51 0.04
N ASN A 56 5.68 6.11 -0.65
CA ASN A 56 5.26 5.70 -2.00
C ASN A 56 4.95 4.20 -2.12
N ALA A 57 4.05 3.71 -1.28
CA ALA A 57 3.72 2.27 -1.16
C ALA A 57 3.15 1.62 -2.43
N ASP A 58 2.84 2.40 -3.44
CA ASP A 58 2.27 2.00 -4.73
C ASP A 58 3.28 1.97 -5.88
N SER A 59 4.57 2.22 -5.62
CA SER A 59 5.60 2.20 -6.64
C SER A 59 5.56 0.89 -7.44
N SER A 60 5.59 1.01 -8.79
CA SER A 60 5.64 -0.12 -9.73
C SER A 60 4.42 -1.06 -9.74
N LEU A 61 3.28 -0.67 -9.14
CA LEU A 61 2.06 -1.48 -9.11
C LEU A 61 0.94 -0.86 -9.95
N ASN A 62 0.15 -1.70 -10.61
CA ASN A 62 -1.03 -1.19 -11.30
C ASN A 62 -2.16 -0.87 -10.29
N PRO A 63 -3.07 0.09 -10.59
CA PRO A 63 -4.10 0.55 -9.65
C PRO A 63 -5.03 -0.55 -9.11
N LYS A 64 -5.33 -1.56 -9.92
CA LYS A 64 -6.20 -2.67 -9.51
C LYS A 64 -5.51 -3.56 -8.46
N LEU A 65 -4.21 -3.78 -8.61
CA LEU A 65 -3.41 -4.52 -7.62
C LEU A 65 -3.22 -3.70 -6.34
N CYS A 66 -3.14 -2.37 -6.43
CA CYS A 66 -2.96 -1.50 -5.27
C CYS A 66 -4.08 -1.67 -4.23
N ALA A 67 -5.35 -1.67 -4.66
CA ALA A 67 -6.48 -1.84 -3.73
C ALA A 67 -6.46 -3.21 -3.04
N GLU A 68 -6.14 -4.28 -3.78
CA GLU A 68 -6.05 -5.62 -3.19
C GLU A 68 -4.85 -5.75 -2.27
N LEU A 69 -3.70 -5.18 -2.65
CA LEU A 69 -2.51 -5.12 -1.81
C LEU A 69 -2.84 -4.44 -0.48
N MET A 70 -3.46 -3.25 -0.52
CA MET A 70 -3.81 -2.51 0.70
C MET A 70 -4.69 -3.35 1.63
N ARG A 71 -5.74 -3.98 1.12
CA ARG A 71 -6.60 -4.87 1.94
C ARG A 71 -5.80 -5.97 2.62
N ARG A 72 -4.88 -6.60 1.89
CA ARG A 72 -4.01 -7.66 2.45
C ARG A 72 -3.03 -7.13 3.48
N LEU A 73 -2.42 -5.96 3.23
CA LEU A 73 -1.48 -5.34 4.17
C LEU A 73 -2.19 -4.94 5.49
N VAL A 74 -3.41 -4.39 5.42
CA VAL A 74 -4.23 -4.10 6.60
C VAL A 74 -4.49 -5.36 7.40
N LYS A 75 -4.91 -6.44 6.73
CA LYS A 75 -5.14 -7.74 7.40
C LYS A 75 -3.87 -8.25 8.07
N LEU A 76 -2.74 -8.28 7.35
CA LEU A 76 -1.45 -8.73 7.87
C LEU A 76 -0.96 -7.88 9.05
N ALA A 77 -1.15 -6.55 8.98
CA ALA A 77 -0.79 -5.64 10.06
C ALA A 77 -1.55 -6.00 11.34
N LYS A 78 -2.87 -6.20 11.25
CA LYS A 78 -3.70 -6.60 12.40
C LYS A 78 -3.30 -7.96 12.98
N GLU A 79 -3.15 -8.97 12.13
CA GLU A 79 -2.78 -10.33 12.53
C GLU A 79 -1.41 -10.41 13.21
N ASN A 80 -0.47 -9.54 12.81
CA ASN A 80 0.90 -9.53 13.35
C ASN A 80 1.18 -8.39 14.33
N GLY A 81 0.16 -7.63 14.74
CA GLY A 81 0.27 -6.52 15.69
C GLY A 81 1.21 -5.43 15.22
N LYS A 82 1.17 -5.12 13.93
CA LYS A 82 1.99 -4.08 13.29
C LYS A 82 1.20 -2.78 13.14
N GLN A 83 1.83 -1.66 13.45
CA GLN A 83 1.33 -0.32 13.16
C GLN A 83 2.14 0.29 12.02
N VAL A 84 1.46 0.78 10.99
CA VAL A 84 2.13 1.18 9.76
C VAL A 84 1.62 2.54 9.28
N ILE A 85 2.54 3.41 8.87
CA ILE A 85 2.24 4.64 8.14
C ILE A 85 2.63 4.41 6.69
N LEU A 86 1.70 4.63 5.77
CA LEU A 86 1.94 4.54 4.33
C LEU A 86 1.68 5.89 3.68
N THR A 87 2.55 6.31 2.77
CA THR A 87 2.25 7.44 1.89
C THR A 87 1.97 6.94 0.47
N THR A 88 1.10 7.64 -0.24
CA THR A 88 0.77 7.34 -1.63
C THR A 88 0.24 8.56 -2.36
N HIS A 89 0.46 8.60 -3.67
CA HIS A 89 -0.19 9.51 -4.61
C HIS A 89 -1.18 8.77 -5.52
N ASN A 90 -1.30 7.45 -5.38
CA ASN A 90 -2.16 6.62 -6.21
C ASN A 90 -3.54 6.45 -5.57
N PRO A 91 -4.60 7.01 -6.16
CA PRO A 91 -5.95 6.86 -5.62
C PRO A 91 -6.41 5.40 -5.55
N GLY A 92 -5.88 4.52 -6.41
CA GLY A 92 -6.22 3.10 -6.39
C GLY A 92 -5.88 2.39 -5.08
N LEU A 93 -4.85 2.86 -4.35
CA LEU A 93 -4.49 2.29 -3.04
C LEU A 93 -5.57 2.57 -1.99
N LEU A 94 -6.22 3.75 -2.07
CA LEU A 94 -7.23 4.20 -1.12
C LEU A 94 -8.47 3.30 -1.14
N ASP A 95 -8.82 2.70 -2.27
CA ASP A 95 -9.98 1.80 -2.40
C ASP A 95 -9.79 0.46 -1.65
N GLY A 96 -8.62 0.22 -1.11
CA GLY A 96 -8.34 -0.90 -0.22
C GLY A 96 -8.58 -0.61 1.26
N LEU A 97 -8.85 0.65 1.63
CA LEU A 97 -9.11 1.06 3.01
C LEU A 97 -10.59 0.97 3.36
N ASP A 98 -10.87 0.64 4.62
CA ASP A 98 -12.16 0.77 5.27
C ASP A 98 -12.08 1.78 6.41
N LEU A 99 -12.52 3.01 6.17
CA LEU A 99 -12.45 4.07 7.18
C LEU A 99 -13.51 3.93 8.29
N THR A 100 -14.41 2.96 8.19
CA THR A 100 -15.33 2.60 9.30
C THR A 100 -14.64 1.75 10.35
N ASP A 101 -13.54 1.09 9.97
CA ASP A 101 -12.67 0.35 10.87
C ASP A 101 -11.83 1.34 11.73
N PRO A 102 -11.93 1.32 13.06
CA PRO A 102 -11.23 2.26 13.94
C PRO A 102 -9.70 2.17 13.85
N ASP A 103 -9.18 1.03 13.39
CA ASP A 103 -7.74 0.81 13.24
C ASP A 103 -7.18 1.39 11.93
N GLN A 104 -8.04 1.88 11.03
CA GLN A 104 -7.64 2.46 9.77
C GLN A 104 -7.91 3.97 9.75
N LYS A 105 -6.91 4.75 9.37
CA LYS A 105 -7.01 6.20 9.30
C LYS A 105 -6.41 6.70 7.98
N LEU A 106 -7.07 7.66 7.37
CA LEU A 106 -6.58 8.37 6.20
C LEU A 106 -6.36 9.84 6.55
N TYR A 107 -5.21 10.38 6.19
CA TYR A 107 -4.88 11.80 6.33
C TYR A 107 -4.55 12.39 4.96
N ALA A 108 -5.22 13.47 4.61
CA ALA A 108 -4.85 14.31 3.47
C ALA A 108 -3.81 15.34 3.94
N VAL A 109 -2.65 15.33 3.28
CA VAL A 109 -1.57 16.29 3.56
C VAL A 109 -1.54 17.33 2.46
N SER A 110 -1.57 18.60 2.83
CA SER A 110 -1.57 19.70 1.88
C SER A 110 -0.77 20.90 2.41
N ARG A 111 -0.49 21.83 1.51
CA ARG A 111 0.13 23.10 1.90
C ARG A 111 -0.96 24.12 2.21
N GLY A 112 -0.97 24.59 3.43
CA GLY A 112 -1.88 25.63 3.90
C GLY A 112 -1.43 27.05 3.55
N VAL A 113 -2.25 28.01 3.90
CA VAL A 113 -1.94 29.45 3.80
C VAL A 113 -0.67 29.76 4.60
N GLY A 114 0.25 30.51 3.99
CA GLY A 114 1.57 30.80 4.59
C GLY A 114 2.60 29.67 4.47
N GLY A 115 2.35 28.66 3.61
CA GLY A 115 3.31 27.62 3.26
C GLY A 115 3.50 26.51 4.30
N ARG A 116 2.69 26.47 5.35
CA ARG A 116 2.73 25.44 6.39
C ARG A 116 2.12 24.13 5.88
N THR A 117 2.73 23.00 6.24
CA THR A 117 2.12 21.69 6.00
C THR A 117 0.94 21.47 6.95
N VAL A 118 -0.18 21.03 6.40
CA VAL A 118 -1.40 20.71 7.14
C VAL A 118 -1.80 19.28 6.84
N ALA A 119 -1.96 18.47 7.88
CA ALA A 119 -2.53 17.14 7.79
C ALA A 119 -3.96 17.15 8.35
N ARG A 120 -4.93 16.67 7.58
CA ARG A 120 -6.33 16.59 7.98
C ARG A 120 -6.80 15.15 7.91
N ALA A 121 -7.42 14.67 8.99
CA ALA A 121 -8.06 13.37 8.98
C ALA A 121 -9.26 13.39 8.01
N VAL A 122 -9.34 12.38 7.18
CA VAL A 122 -10.50 12.15 6.30
C VAL A 122 -11.52 11.34 7.09
N PRO A 123 -12.75 11.85 7.28
CA PRO A 123 -13.79 11.11 7.99
C PRO A 123 -14.24 9.89 7.18
N ALA A 124 -14.80 8.90 7.86
CA ALA A 124 -15.44 7.77 7.18
C ALA A 124 -16.55 8.29 6.23
N PRO A 125 -16.70 7.71 5.03
CA PRO A 125 -17.76 8.11 4.12
C PRO A 125 -19.11 7.89 4.77
N ILE A 126 -19.92 8.95 4.87
CA ILE A 126 -21.30 8.83 5.31
C ILE A 126 -22.12 8.45 4.07
N PRO A 127 -22.87 7.34 4.08
CA PRO A 127 -23.76 7.00 2.99
C PRO A 127 -24.77 8.14 2.79
N LEU A 128 -24.84 8.69 1.58
CA LEU A 128 -25.65 9.88 1.26
C LEU A 128 -27.16 9.60 1.38
N LYS A 129 -27.61 8.38 1.17
CA LYS A 129 -28.98 7.91 1.39
C LYS A 129 -29.00 6.40 1.69
N LYS A 130 -30.08 5.92 2.34
CA LYS A 130 -30.30 4.50 2.60
C LYS A 130 -30.40 3.77 1.23
N GLY A 131 -29.37 2.98 0.89
CA GLY A 131 -29.29 2.25 -0.38
C GLY A 131 -28.22 2.75 -1.35
N ASP A 132 -27.62 3.92 -1.15
CA ASP A 132 -26.51 4.39 -1.96
C ASP A 132 -25.24 3.63 -1.58
N LEU A 133 -24.49 3.17 -2.59
CA LEU A 133 -23.15 2.65 -2.37
C LEU A 133 -22.22 3.78 -1.92
N PRO A 134 -21.36 3.55 -0.93
CA PRO A 134 -20.39 4.57 -0.52
C PRO A 134 -19.52 4.96 -1.71
N VAL A 135 -19.29 6.26 -1.87
CA VAL A 135 -18.40 6.78 -2.90
C VAL A 135 -17.00 6.21 -2.64
N LYS A 136 -16.39 5.63 -3.67
CA LYS A 136 -15.01 5.12 -3.57
C LYS A 136 -14.07 6.23 -3.17
N LEU A 137 -13.12 5.93 -2.30
CA LEU A 137 -12.13 6.91 -1.84
C LEU A 137 -11.27 7.44 -3.00
N SER A 138 -10.96 6.58 -3.98
CA SER A 138 -10.27 6.99 -5.22
C SER A 138 -11.04 8.06 -5.98
N HIS A 139 -12.36 7.92 -6.11
CA HIS A 139 -13.21 8.88 -6.79
C HIS A 139 -13.30 10.21 -6.02
N ALA A 140 -13.51 10.14 -4.70
CA ALA A 140 -13.50 11.33 -3.84
C ALA A 140 -12.16 12.08 -3.89
N PHE A 141 -11.04 11.36 -3.97
CA PHE A 141 -9.71 11.95 -4.15
C PHE A 141 -9.59 12.69 -5.48
N LEU A 142 -9.94 12.05 -6.59
CA LEU A 142 -9.86 12.65 -7.93
C LEU A 142 -10.77 13.88 -8.09
N GLN A 143 -11.88 13.92 -7.37
CA GLN A 143 -12.77 15.09 -7.32
C GLN A 143 -12.28 16.19 -6.34
N GLY A 144 -11.16 15.99 -5.66
CA GLY A 144 -10.62 16.95 -4.70
C GLY A 144 -11.40 17.04 -3.38
N LEU A 145 -12.36 16.14 -3.14
CA LEU A 145 -13.21 16.14 -1.95
C LEU A 145 -12.46 15.77 -0.67
N LEU A 146 -11.36 15.01 -0.79
CA LEU A 146 -10.54 14.61 0.36
C LEU A 146 -9.53 15.69 0.75
N GLY A 147 -9.31 16.71 -0.07
CA GLY A 147 -8.19 17.64 0.06
C GLY A 147 -6.88 17.03 -0.46
N GLY A 148 -5.81 17.84 -0.48
CA GLY A 148 -4.49 17.37 -0.95
C GLY A 148 -4.25 17.50 -2.46
N VAL A 149 -5.29 17.74 -3.26
CA VAL A 149 -5.14 18.08 -4.68
C VAL A 149 -4.84 19.58 -4.78
N PRO A 150 -3.81 20.00 -5.55
CA PRO A 150 -3.55 21.42 -5.78
C PRO A 150 -4.76 22.09 -6.41
N LYS A 151 -5.19 23.24 -5.85
CA LYS A 151 -6.39 23.95 -6.32
C LYS A 151 -6.19 24.83 -7.54
N ASN A 152 -4.93 24.95 -7.99
CA ASN A 152 -4.55 25.87 -9.07
C ASN A 152 -3.68 25.15 -10.11
N PHE A 153 -4.29 24.44 -11.01
CA PHE A 153 -3.75 24.08 -12.32
C PHE A 153 -4.77 24.52 -13.37
#